data_afd3d643153e80dfeb6b10d39cddcf5a
#
_entry.id   afd3d643153e80dfeb6b10d39cddcf5a
#
_cell.length_a   1.000
_cell.length_b   1.000
_cell.length_c   1.000
_cell.angle_alpha   90.00
_cell.angle_beta   90.00
_cell.angle_gamma   90.00
#
_symmetry.space_group_name_H-M   'P 1'
#
loop_
_entity.id
_entity.type
_entity.pdbx_description
1 polymer ?
#
loop_
_entity_poly.entity_id
_entity_poly.type
_entity_poly.pdbx_seq_one_letter_code
_entity_poly.pdbx_strand_id
1 'polypeptide(L)'
;VGADHLPCSFTDKNALGELTKQCDLVSYEFENVDADSVEWMEQRVDLPQGSQMLRTTQHRLREKSVIRDLGIDVTGFHEVRNLSQLEQAFEAFGSVLLKTVTGGYDGKGQQRILNKSECKSAFESLHQEGTSLIAEKFQSFERELSVVVGRSRSGEIRSFPVSENLHRQNILTICRIPARISGQVEKEANRISACLAEGLGLVGVMGVEMF
;
A
#
# COMPACT_ATOMS: atom_id res chain seq x y z
N VAL A 1 4.43 -20.79 -22.51
CA VAL A 1 5.56 -20.62 -21.60
C VAL A 1 5.23 -21.45 -20.36
N GLY A 2 6.04 -22.48 -20.08
CA GLY A 2 5.93 -23.26 -18.86
C GLY A 2 6.50 -22.48 -17.69
N ALA A 3 5.90 -22.65 -16.53
CA ALA A 3 6.43 -22.14 -15.26
C ALA A 3 6.39 -23.28 -14.24
N ASP A 4 7.44 -23.40 -13.46
CA ASP A 4 7.44 -24.32 -12.33
C ASP A 4 6.72 -23.67 -11.16
N HIS A 5 5.94 -24.46 -10.43
CA HIS A 5 5.21 -24.00 -9.26
C HIS A 5 5.77 -24.69 -8.01
N LEU A 6 6.19 -23.91 -7.02
CA LEU A 6 6.66 -24.39 -5.74
C LEU A 6 5.57 -24.13 -4.68
N PRO A 7 4.70 -25.12 -4.39
CA PRO A 7 3.60 -24.92 -3.43
C PRO A 7 4.12 -24.96 -1.99
N CYS A 8 4.46 -23.80 -1.45
CA CYS A 8 4.97 -23.66 -0.08
C CYS A 8 4.46 -22.38 0.59
N SER A 9 4.62 -22.30 1.90
CA SER A 9 4.42 -21.04 2.63
C SER A 9 5.48 -20.02 2.26
N PHE A 10 5.13 -18.73 2.22
CA PHE A 10 6.09 -17.63 2.09
C PHE A 10 7.13 -17.53 3.23
N THR A 11 6.97 -18.32 4.29
CA THR A 11 7.90 -18.41 5.42
C THR A 11 8.72 -19.70 5.43
N ASP A 12 8.52 -20.61 4.47
CA ASP A 12 9.28 -21.85 4.35
C ASP A 12 10.68 -21.59 3.79
N LYS A 13 11.65 -21.36 4.67
CA LYS A 13 13.04 -21.07 4.30
C LYS A 13 13.74 -22.18 3.52
N ASN A 14 13.29 -23.43 3.65
CA ASN A 14 13.87 -24.51 2.86
C ASN A 14 13.43 -24.41 1.40
N ALA A 15 12.13 -24.25 1.17
CA ALA A 15 11.59 -24.06 -0.16
C ALA A 15 12.09 -22.77 -0.82
N LEU A 16 12.11 -21.66 -0.07
CA LEU A 16 12.66 -20.39 -0.53
C LEU A 16 14.17 -20.51 -0.84
N GLY A 17 14.91 -21.32 -0.07
CA GLY A 17 16.32 -21.61 -0.34
C GLY A 17 16.54 -22.37 -1.64
N GLU A 18 15.67 -23.30 -1.99
CA GLU A 18 15.72 -23.96 -3.32
C GLU A 18 15.36 -22.98 -4.44
N LEU A 19 14.37 -22.12 -4.24
CA LEU A 19 14.02 -21.07 -5.20
C LEU A 19 15.23 -20.15 -5.48
N THR A 20 15.91 -19.68 -4.45
CA THR A 20 17.07 -18.77 -4.61
C THR A 20 18.26 -19.41 -5.31
N LYS A 21 18.38 -20.75 -5.32
CA LYS A 21 19.42 -21.47 -6.07
C LYS A 21 19.09 -21.65 -7.54
N GLN A 22 17.80 -21.63 -7.89
CA GLN A 22 17.31 -21.92 -9.25
C GLN A 22 17.06 -20.64 -10.06
N CYS A 23 17.05 -19.47 -9.43
CA CYS A 23 16.73 -18.21 -10.05
C CYS A 23 17.93 -17.25 -10.03
N ASP A 24 18.18 -16.57 -11.13
CA ASP A 24 19.15 -15.46 -11.19
C ASP A 24 18.60 -14.18 -10.57
N LEU A 25 17.27 -14.03 -10.56
CA LEU A 25 16.55 -12.90 -10.02
C LEU A 25 15.22 -13.35 -9.43
N VAL A 26 14.86 -12.81 -8.28
CA VAL A 26 13.55 -12.98 -7.64
C VAL A 26 12.85 -11.62 -7.53
N SER A 27 11.56 -11.60 -7.75
CA SER A 27 10.73 -10.44 -7.48
C SER A 27 9.42 -10.88 -6.81
N TYR A 28 8.72 -9.95 -6.19
CA TYR A 28 7.38 -10.17 -5.65
C TYR A 28 6.40 -9.19 -6.29
N GLU A 29 5.19 -9.62 -6.50
CA GLU A 29 4.07 -8.79 -6.95
C GLU A 29 3.07 -8.61 -5.81
N PHE A 30 2.82 -9.66 -5.04
CA PHE A 30 1.87 -9.66 -3.94
C PHE A 30 2.45 -8.94 -2.70
N GLU A 31 1.76 -7.89 -2.24
CA GLU A 31 2.24 -7.06 -1.14
C GLU A 31 2.23 -7.73 0.25
N ASN A 32 1.46 -8.81 0.42
CA ASN A 32 1.34 -9.49 1.71
C ASN A 32 2.30 -10.70 1.86
N VAL A 33 3.41 -10.72 1.11
CA VAL A 33 4.49 -11.67 1.37
C VAL A 33 5.21 -11.32 2.66
N ASP A 34 5.84 -12.32 3.28
CA ASP A 34 6.57 -12.13 4.54
C ASP A 34 7.85 -11.31 4.33
N ALA A 35 7.92 -10.11 4.91
CA ALA A 35 9.04 -9.19 4.73
C ALA A 35 10.37 -9.73 5.31
N ASP A 36 10.31 -10.55 6.36
CA ASP A 36 11.52 -11.19 6.93
C ASP A 36 12.06 -12.27 6.00
N SER A 37 11.18 -12.95 5.29
CA SER A 37 11.57 -13.90 4.25
C SER A 37 12.14 -13.20 3.01
N VAL A 38 11.60 -12.06 2.63
CA VAL A 38 12.17 -11.23 1.55
C VAL A 38 13.57 -10.74 1.93
N GLU A 39 13.76 -10.21 3.15
CA GLU A 39 15.09 -9.81 3.68
C GLU A 39 16.08 -10.97 3.71
N TRP A 40 15.62 -12.16 4.05
CA TRP A 40 16.45 -13.36 4.04
C TRP A 40 16.85 -13.78 2.62
N MET A 41 15.94 -13.64 1.63
CA MET A 41 16.21 -13.96 0.23
C MET A 41 17.13 -12.93 -0.45
N GLU A 42 16.98 -11.63 -0.17
CA GLU A 42 17.81 -10.58 -0.79
C GLU A 42 19.31 -10.70 -0.48
N GLN A 43 19.66 -11.45 0.59
CA GLN A 43 21.04 -11.78 0.91
C GLN A 43 21.59 -12.97 0.10
N ARG A 44 20.79 -13.64 -0.72
CA ARG A 44 21.10 -14.91 -1.40
C ARG A 44 20.88 -14.90 -2.90
N VAL A 45 20.03 -14.04 -3.37
CA VAL A 45 19.70 -13.89 -4.79
C VAL A 45 19.46 -12.41 -5.09
N ASP A 46 19.61 -12.02 -6.33
CA ASP A 46 19.24 -10.68 -6.76
C ASP A 46 17.73 -10.46 -6.59
N LEU A 47 17.35 -9.56 -5.65
CA LEU A 47 15.97 -9.18 -5.33
C LEU A 47 15.88 -7.65 -5.31
N PRO A 48 15.78 -7.03 -6.48
CA PRO A 48 16.00 -5.59 -6.63
C PRO A 48 14.96 -4.69 -5.93
N GLN A 49 13.73 -5.16 -5.73
CA GLN A 49 12.69 -4.41 -4.99
C GLN A 49 13.03 -4.28 -3.50
N GLY A 50 13.74 -5.28 -2.93
CA GLY A 50 14.19 -5.27 -1.55
C GLY A 50 13.09 -5.41 -0.50
N SER A 51 13.47 -5.71 0.73
CA SER A 51 12.56 -5.87 1.87
C SER A 51 12.14 -4.53 2.47
N GLN A 52 12.96 -3.49 2.36
CA GLN A 52 12.69 -2.19 2.98
C GLN A 52 11.48 -1.49 2.38
N MET A 53 11.34 -1.53 1.05
CA MET A 53 10.16 -1.00 0.37
C MET A 53 8.89 -1.74 0.83
N LEU A 54 8.93 -3.07 0.85
CA LEU A 54 7.83 -3.90 1.32
C LEU A 54 7.42 -3.59 2.76
N ARG A 55 8.38 -3.46 3.68
CA ARG A 55 8.12 -3.09 5.08
C ARG A 55 7.48 -1.70 5.21
N THR A 56 7.78 -0.80 4.29
CA THR A 56 7.20 0.54 4.27
C THR A 56 5.75 0.47 3.79
N THR A 57 5.50 -0.17 2.65
CA THR A 57 4.16 -0.22 2.02
C THR A 57 3.17 -1.13 2.77
N GLN A 58 3.64 -2.17 3.44
CA GLN A 58 2.79 -3.02 4.29
C GLN A 58 2.26 -2.32 5.55
N HIS A 59 2.80 -1.16 5.93
CA HIS A 59 2.46 -0.51 7.19
C HIS A 59 1.93 0.92 6.95
N ARG A 60 0.60 1.09 6.96
CA ARG A 60 -0.11 2.32 6.58
C ARG A 60 0.43 3.61 7.21
N LEU A 61 0.86 3.57 8.48
CA LEU A 61 1.45 4.75 9.14
C LEU A 61 2.82 5.09 8.57
N ARG A 62 3.65 4.09 8.26
CA ARG A 62 4.97 4.30 7.64
C ARG A 62 4.82 4.80 6.22
N GLU A 63 3.97 4.14 5.43
CA GLU A 63 3.67 4.50 4.05
C GLU A 63 3.21 5.95 3.96
N LYS A 64 2.16 6.34 4.70
CA LYS A 64 1.64 7.72 4.69
C LYS A 64 2.64 8.74 5.21
N SER A 65 3.46 8.38 6.18
CA SER A 65 4.52 9.27 6.67
C SER A 65 5.56 9.53 5.59
N VAL A 66 6.04 8.49 4.91
CA VAL A 66 6.99 8.61 3.80
C VAL A 66 6.40 9.42 2.66
N ILE A 67 5.16 9.16 2.26
CA ILE A 67 4.47 9.92 1.19
C ILE A 67 4.42 11.42 1.55
N ARG A 68 4.01 11.75 2.78
CA ARG A 68 3.96 13.12 3.29
C ARG A 68 5.35 13.78 3.34
N ASP A 69 6.36 13.05 3.78
CA ASP A 69 7.73 13.56 3.91
C ASP A 69 8.37 13.82 2.53
N LEU A 70 7.87 13.16 1.47
CA LEU A 70 8.19 13.46 0.07
C LEU A 70 7.42 14.66 -0.50
N GLY A 71 6.61 15.35 0.32
CA GLY A 71 5.83 16.51 -0.09
C GLY A 71 4.61 16.18 -0.96
N ILE A 72 4.11 14.95 -0.86
CA ILE A 72 2.89 14.51 -1.55
C ILE A 72 1.73 14.56 -0.57
N ASP A 73 0.62 15.15 -1.01
CA ASP A 73 -0.57 15.27 -0.19
C ASP A 73 -1.19 13.88 0.09
N VAL A 74 -1.51 13.65 1.34
CA VAL A 74 -2.26 12.49 1.81
C VAL A 74 -3.42 12.95 2.68
N THR A 75 -4.47 12.15 2.78
CA THR A 75 -5.53 12.41 3.76
C THR A 75 -4.94 12.54 5.16
N GLY A 76 -5.49 13.46 5.97
CA GLY A 76 -5.11 13.58 7.38
C GLY A 76 -5.23 12.24 8.09
N PHE A 77 -4.25 11.89 8.91
CA PHE A 77 -4.27 10.64 9.66
C PHE A 77 -3.65 10.78 11.05
N HIS A 78 -4.09 9.93 11.97
CA HIS A 78 -3.55 9.79 13.32
C HIS A 78 -3.33 8.33 13.67
N GLU A 79 -2.25 8.03 14.39
CA GLU A 79 -2.08 6.76 15.05
C GLU A 79 -3.05 6.66 16.23
N VAL A 80 -3.68 5.50 16.39
CA VAL A 80 -4.66 5.22 17.44
C VAL A 80 -4.23 3.97 18.21
N ARG A 81 -3.88 4.18 19.49
CA ARG A 81 -3.51 3.11 20.43
C ARG A 81 -4.55 2.88 21.50
N ASN A 82 -5.47 3.83 21.67
CA ASN A 82 -6.55 3.76 22.65
C ASN A 82 -7.76 4.55 22.16
N LEU A 83 -8.91 4.34 22.83
CA LEU A 83 -10.17 4.97 22.47
C LEU A 83 -10.10 6.50 22.50
N SER A 84 -9.41 7.09 23.50
CA SER A 84 -9.29 8.55 23.60
C SER A 84 -8.61 9.18 22.38
N GLN A 85 -7.59 8.53 21.82
CA GLN A 85 -6.93 9.00 20.60
C GLN A 85 -7.85 8.89 19.37
N LEU A 86 -8.70 7.87 19.30
CA LEU A 86 -9.71 7.76 18.23
C LEU A 86 -10.76 8.88 18.34
N GLU A 87 -11.24 9.17 19.54
CA GLU A 87 -12.18 10.26 19.76
C GLU A 87 -11.58 11.63 19.41
N GLN A 88 -10.31 11.87 19.74
CA GLN A 88 -9.58 13.06 19.32
C GLN A 88 -9.43 13.17 17.80
N ALA A 89 -9.12 12.05 17.12
CA ALA A 89 -9.07 12.02 15.66
C ALA A 89 -10.45 12.32 15.05
N PHE A 90 -11.52 11.77 15.63
CA PHE A 90 -12.88 12.07 15.19
C PHE A 90 -13.23 13.56 15.39
N GLU A 91 -12.88 14.16 16.51
CA GLU A 91 -13.09 15.58 16.76
C GLU A 91 -12.33 16.47 15.76
N ALA A 92 -11.12 16.07 15.38
CA ALA A 92 -10.31 16.80 14.40
C ALA A 92 -10.83 16.67 12.96
N PHE A 93 -11.38 15.52 12.59
CA PHE A 93 -11.72 15.21 11.20
C PHE A 93 -13.24 15.23 10.89
N GLY A 94 -14.09 15.11 11.90
CA GLY A 94 -15.56 15.06 11.77
C GLY A 94 -16.10 13.72 11.26
N SER A 95 -15.32 12.96 10.51
CA SER A 95 -15.59 11.59 10.09
C SER A 95 -14.29 10.85 9.82
N VAL A 96 -14.24 9.57 10.17
CA VAL A 96 -13.01 8.78 10.20
C VAL A 96 -13.20 7.44 9.50
N LEU A 97 -12.19 7.03 8.77
CA LEU A 97 -12.00 5.64 8.36
C LEU A 97 -10.93 5.03 9.26
N LEU A 98 -11.36 4.20 10.21
CA LEU A 98 -10.48 3.49 11.14
C LEU A 98 -10.00 2.20 10.47
N LYS A 99 -8.69 1.96 10.49
CA LYS A 99 -8.08 0.77 9.86
C LYS A 99 -7.04 0.14 10.77
N THR A 100 -6.78 -1.14 10.57
CA THR A 100 -5.56 -1.78 11.07
C THR A 100 -4.33 -1.19 10.37
N VAL A 101 -3.20 -1.05 11.07
CA VAL A 101 -1.97 -0.49 10.45
C VAL A 101 -1.33 -1.43 9.44
N THR A 102 -1.54 -2.73 9.58
CA THR A 102 -1.09 -3.78 8.66
C THR A 102 -2.22 -4.71 8.28
N GLY A 103 -2.10 -5.42 7.17
CA GLY A 103 -3.12 -6.35 6.69
C GLY A 103 -4.40 -5.64 6.23
N GLY A 104 -5.49 -6.41 6.11
CA GLY A 104 -6.76 -5.94 5.58
C GLY A 104 -6.76 -5.85 4.05
N TYR A 105 -7.77 -6.43 3.42
CA TYR A 105 -8.00 -6.45 1.98
C TYR A 105 -9.51 -6.48 1.74
N ASP A 106 -9.95 -6.03 0.58
CA ASP A 106 -11.37 -6.05 0.18
C ASP A 106 -12.31 -5.42 1.22
N GLY A 107 -11.88 -4.34 1.88
CA GLY A 107 -12.65 -3.66 2.94
C GLY A 107 -12.60 -4.33 4.31
N LYS A 108 -11.90 -5.45 4.48
CA LYS A 108 -11.67 -6.06 5.79
C LYS A 108 -10.62 -5.27 6.59
N GLY A 109 -10.74 -5.30 7.92
CA GLY A 109 -9.83 -4.55 8.80
C GLY A 109 -10.02 -3.04 8.74
N GLN A 110 -11.21 -2.57 8.33
CA GLN A 110 -11.56 -1.14 8.36
C GLN A 110 -13.01 -0.92 8.77
N GLN A 111 -13.28 0.25 9.37
CA GLN A 111 -14.62 0.68 9.74
C GLN A 111 -14.75 2.21 9.57
N ARG A 112 -15.83 2.62 8.89
CA ARG A 112 -16.18 4.03 8.76
C ARG A 112 -16.96 4.48 10.00
N ILE A 113 -16.56 5.63 10.56
CA ILE A 113 -17.15 6.25 11.74
C ILE A 113 -17.72 7.61 11.31
N LEU A 114 -19.03 7.75 11.43
CA LEU A 114 -19.76 8.97 11.07
C LEU A 114 -20.23 9.74 12.30
N ASN A 115 -20.36 9.08 13.45
CA ASN A 115 -20.82 9.65 14.70
C ASN A 115 -19.85 9.29 15.83
N LYS A 116 -19.60 10.21 16.75
CA LYS A 116 -18.69 9.98 17.88
C LYS A 116 -19.08 8.75 18.72
N SER A 117 -20.39 8.48 18.85
CA SER A 117 -20.89 7.33 19.60
C SER A 117 -20.46 5.98 19.03
N GLU A 118 -20.04 5.93 17.76
CA GLU A 118 -19.55 4.72 17.09
C GLU A 118 -18.08 4.41 17.40
N CYS A 119 -17.32 5.40 17.93
CA CYS A 119 -15.88 5.24 18.16
C CYS A 119 -15.56 4.05 19.06
N LYS A 120 -16.31 3.85 20.16
CA LYS A 120 -16.06 2.76 21.08
C LYS A 120 -16.23 1.40 20.43
N SER A 121 -17.35 1.16 19.77
CA SER A 121 -17.61 -0.13 19.11
C SER A 121 -16.65 -0.41 17.95
N ALA A 122 -16.29 0.63 17.18
CA ALA A 122 -15.32 0.52 16.10
C ALA A 122 -13.92 0.16 16.63
N PHE A 123 -13.50 0.84 17.71
CA PHE A 123 -12.23 0.54 18.36
C PHE A 123 -12.18 -0.89 18.88
N GLU A 124 -13.18 -1.32 19.64
CA GLU A 124 -13.26 -2.68 20.20
C GLU A 124 -13.30 -3.78 19.12
N SER A 125 -13.86 -3.47 17.94
CA SER A 125 -13.94 -4.46 16.85
C SER A 125 -12.63 -4.67 16.10
N LEU A 126 -11.74 -3.67 16.07
CA LEU A 126 -10.50 -3.71 15.26
C LEU A 126 -9.24 -3.77 16.11
N HIS A 127 -9.29 -3.27 17.35
CA HIS A 127 -8.11 -3.21 18.22
C HIS A 127 -7.74 -4.59 18.75
N GLN A 128 -6.46 -4.92 18.66
CA GLN A 128 -5.85 -6.06 19.31
C GLN A 128 -4.77 -5.56 20.27
N GLU A 129 -4.60 -6.23 21.41
CA GLU A 129 -3.62 -5.85 22.41
C GLU A 129 -2.20 -5.79 21.81
N GLY A 130 -1.48 -4.71 22.09
CA GLY A 130 -0.14 -4.47 21.55
C GLY A 130 -0.09 -3.97 20.11
N THR A 131 -1.24 -3.74 19.44
CA THR A 131 -1.28 -3.24 18.07
C THR A 131 -1.83 -1.81 18.02
N SER A 132 -1.39 -1.05 17.01
CA SER A 132 -1.95 0.26 16.69
C SER A 132 -2.98 0.14 15.57
N LEU A 133 -3.90 1.09 15.55
CA LEU A 133 -4.79 1.38 14.43
C LEU A 133 -4.38 2.71 13.79
N ILE A 134 -4.90 2.99 12.63
CA ILE A 134 -4.81 4.30 11.97
C ILE A 134 -6.21 4.86 11.76
N ALA A 135 -6.43 6.09 12.19
CA ALA A 135 -7.63 6.86 11.90
C ALA A 135 -7.32 7.83 10.76
N GLU A 136 -7.94 7.63 9.62
CA GLU A 136 -7.81 8.51 8.46
C GLU A 136 -9.05 9.41 8.34
N LYS A 137 -8.85 10.68 8.00
CA LYS A 137 -9.97 11.56 7.65
C LYS A 137 -10.73 10.92 6.49
N PHE A 138 -12.03 10.68 6.65
CA PHE A 138 -12.83 10.18 5.56
C PHE A 138 -12.94 11.23 4.45
N GLN A 139 -12.47 10.88 3.27
CA GLN A 139 -12.46 11.76 2.11
C GLN A 139 -13.44 11.25 1.06
N SER A 140 -14.37 12.10 0.63
CA SER A 140 -15.14 11.85 -0.58
C SER A 140 -14.28 12.16 -1.80
N PHE A 141 -14.33 11.32 -2.79
CA PHE A 141 -13.61 11.48 -4.05
C PHE A 141 -14.53 11.15 -5.25
N GLU A 142 -14.17 11.67 -6.40
CA GLU A 142 -14.93 11.43 -7.63
C GLU A 142 -14.46 10.18 -8.36
N ARG A 143 -13.17 9.88 -8.26
CA ARG A 143 -12.50 8.82 -9.01
C ARG A 143 -11.36 8.24 -8.20
N GLU A 144 -11.11 6.97 -8.46
CA GLU A 144 -9.87 6.31 -8.07
C GLU A 144 -9.01 6.11 -9.32
N LEU A 145 -7.75 6.50 -9.21
CA LEU A 145 -6.77 6.37 -10.28
C LEU A 145 -5.64 5.47 -9.82
N SER A 146 -5.00 4.80 -10.76
CA SER A 146 -3.72 4.16 -10.50
C SER A 146 -2.72 4.37 -11.64
N VAL A 147 -1.45 4.39 -11.27
CA VAL A 147 -0.32 4.44 -12.19
C VAL A 147 0.61 3.29 -11.87
N VAL A 148 0.88 2.46 -12.85
CA VAL A 148 1.96 1.48 -12.76
C VAL A 148 3.23 2.19 -13.21
N VAL A 149 4.21 2.31 -12.33
CA VAL A 149 5.49 2.96 -12.56
C VAL A 149 6.63 1.97 -12.39
N GLY A 150 7.58 2.02 -13.30
CA GLY A 150 8.83 1.26 -13.23
C GLY A 150 10.04 2.18 -13.09
N ARG A 151 11.02 1.75 -12.30
CA ARG A 151 12.32 2.41 -12.18
C ARG A 151 13.44 1.39 -12.32
N SER A 152 14.36 1.68 -13.21
CA SER A 152 15.53 0.85 -13.45
C SER A 152 16.61 1.06 -12.36
N ARG A 153 17.61 0.19 -12.32
CA ARG A 153 18.79 0.36 -11.47
C ARG A 153 19.60 1.62 -11.80
N SER A 154 19.54 2.07 -13.06
CA SER A 154 20.20 3.31 -13.50
C SER A 154 19.41 4.57 -13.11
N GLY A 155 18.21 4.41 -12.50
CA GLY A 155 17.36 5.52 -12.09
C GLY A 155 16.38 6.00 -13.17
N GLU A 156 16.34 5.37 -14.34
CA GLU A 156 15.34 5.72 -15.37
C GLU A 156 13.94 5.33 -14.91
N ILE A 157 12.99 6.27 -14.98
CA ILE A 157 11.60 6.09 -14.57
C ILE A 157 10.71 6.13 -15.81
N ARG A 158 9.79 5.18 -15.88
CA ARG A 158 8.73 5.10 -16.90
C ARG A 158 7.41 4.72 -16.26
N SER A 159 6.32 5.32 -16.73
CA SER A 159 4.96 5.01 -16.28
C SER A 159 4.13 4.46 -17.41
N PHE A 160 3.23 3.54 -17.09
CA PHE A 160 2.13 3.19 -17.96
C PHE A 160 1.08 4.31 -17.96
N PRO A 161 0.17 4.35 -18.96
CA PRO A 161 -0.93 5.31 -18.94
C PRO A 161 -1.75 5.19 -17.67
N VAL A 162 -2.21 6.33 -17.15
CA VAL A 162 -3.06 6.38 -15.95
C VAL A 162 -4.33 5.55 -16.16
N SER A 163 -4.67 4.74 -15.20
CA SER A 163 -5.91 3.96 -15.17
C SER A 163 -6.94 4.57 -14.22
N GLU A 164 -8.22 4.46 -14.59
CA GLU A 164 -9.37 4.77 -13.75
C GLU A 164 -9.98 3.47 -13.24
N ASN A 165 -10.08 3.35 -11.91
CA ASN A 165 -10.50 2.16 -11.21
C ASN A 165 -11.93 2.32 -10.69
N LEU A 166 -12.79 1.34 -10.97
CA LEU A 166 -14.15 1.31 -10.45
C LEU A 166 -14.28 0.11 -9.51
N HIS A 167 -14.56 0.41 -8.26
CA HIS A 167 -14.81 -0.59 -7.24
C HIS A 167 -16.31 -0.79 -7.02
N ARG A 168 -16.71 -2.03 -6.77
CA ARG A 168 -18.03 -2.40 -6.27
C ARG A 168 -17.86 -3.27 -5.03
N GLN A 169 -18.47 -2.85 -3.92
CA GLN A 169 -18.34 -3.55 -2.63
C GLN A 169 -16.87 -3.75 -2.22
N ASN A 170 -16.03 -2.73 -2.41
CA ASN A 170 -14.58 -2.71 -2.16
C ASN A 170 -13.76 -3.67 -3.04
N ILE A 171 -14.33 -4.23 -4.11
CA ILE A 171 -13.62 -5.08 -5.06
C ILE A 171 -13.47 -4.32 -6.38
N LEU A 172 -12.24 -4.27 -6.91
CA LEU A 172 -11.96 -3.70 -8.24
C LEU A 172 -12.68 -4.53 -9.31
N THR A 173 -13.61 -3.91 -10.00
CA THR A 173 -14.42 -4.59 -11.03
C THR A 173 -14.08 -4.16 -12.44
N ILE A 174 -13.65 -2.92 -12.62
CA ILE A 174 -13.28 -2.37 -13.94
C ILE A 174 -12.04 -1.50 -13.76
N CYS A 175 -11.04 -1.75 -14.57
CA CYS A 175 -9.89 -0.88 -14.78
C CYS A 175 -9.94 -0.35 -16.21
N ARG A 176 -10.04 0.97 -16.37
CA ARG A 176 -10.13 1.62 -17.68
C ARG A 176 -8.83 2.33 -18.00
N ILE A 177 -8.21 1.96 -19.12
CA ILE A 177 -6.94 2.52 -19.60
C ILE A 177 -7.15 3.01 -21.05
N PRO A 178 -6.81 4.27 -21.38
CA PRO A 178 -6.44 5.35 -20.45
C PRO A 178 -7.64 5.85 -19.63
N ALA A 179 -7.35 6.46 -18.48
CA ALA A 179 -8.35 7.10 -17.63
C ALA A 179 -9.04 8.28 -18.35
N ARG A 180 -10.31 8.53 -18.04
CA ARG A 180 -11.05 9.69 -18.57
C ARG A 180 -10.88 10.90 -17.66
N ILE A 181 -9.69 11.49 -17.69
CA ILE A 181 -9.25 12.61 -16.85
C ILE A 181 -8.72 13.76 -17.71
N SER A 182 -8.55 14.93 -17.10
CA SER A 182 -7.88 16.05 -17.76
C SER A 182 -6.38 15.81 -17.87
N GLY A 183 -5.73 16.41 -18.88
CA GLY A 183 -4.27 16.33 -19.00
C GLY A 183 -3.50 16.91 -17.81
N GLN A 184 -4.11 17.79 -17.01
CA GLN A 184 -3.52 18.31 -15.77
C GLN A 184 -3.51 17.24 -14.69
N VAL A 185 -4.59 16.50 -14.50
CA VAL A 185 -4.70 15.38 -13.54
C VAL A 185 -3.73 14.26 -13.94
N GLU A 186 -3.65 13.94 -15.24
CA GLU A 186 -2.72 12.94 -15.75
C GLU A 186 -1.26 13.30 -15.44
N LYS A 187 -0.87 14.57 -15.69
CA LYS A 187 0.48 15.05 -15.37
C LYS A 187 0.79 14.95 -13.88
N GLU A 188 -0.17 15.31 -13.03
CA GLU A 188 0.00 15.23 -11.59
C GLU A 188 0.11 13.79 -11.09
N ALA A 189 -0.74 12.88 -11.58
CA ALA A 189 -0.66 11.46 -11.26
C ALA A 189 0.70 10.85 -11.62
N ASN A 190 1.22 11.19 -12.80
CA ASN A 190 2.55 10.75 -13.23
C ASN A 190 3.67 11.38 -12.40
N ARG A 191 3.57 12.67 -12.03
CA ARG A 191 4.51 13.35 -11.14
C ARG A 191 4.59 12.68 -9.77
N ILE A 192 3.43 12.42 -9.15
CA ILE A 192 3.34 11.73 -7.86
C ILE A 192 3.99 10.36 -7.94
N SER A 193 3.65 9.57 -8.95
CA SER A 193 4.17 8.21 -9.12
C SER A 193 5.69 8.19 -9.33
N ALA A 194 6.22 9.14 -10.11
CA ALA A 194 7.67 9.26 -10.31
C ALA A 194 8.39 9.69 -9.01
N CYS A 195 7.83 10.65 -8.28
CA CYS A 195 8.36 11.11 -6.99
C CYS A 195 8.41 9.96 -5.96
N LEU A 196 7.36 9.13 -5.88
CA LEU A 196 7.34 7.95 -5.03
C LEU A 196 8.36 6.90 -5.45
N ALA A 197 8.46 6.60 -6.74
CA ALA A 197 9.43 5.64 -7.27
C ALA A 197 10.89 6.06 -6.98
N GLU A 198 11.18 7.36 -7.07
CA GLU A 198 12.48 7.91 -6.71
C GLU A 198 12.71 7.93 -5.21
N GLY A 199 11.77 8.49 -4.44
CA GLY A 199 11.88 8.67 -2.99
C GLY A 199 11.93 7.36 -2.20
N LEU A 200 11.28 6.31 -2.69
CA LEU A 200 11.34 4.96 -2.13
C LEU A 200 12.54 4.15 -2.65
N GLY A 201 13.33 4.70 -3.57
CA GLY A 201 14.45 3.97 -4.17
C GLY A 201 14.03 2.74 -4.96
N LEU A 202 12.83 2.75 -5.55
CA LEU A 202 12.30 1.61 -6.32
C LEU A 202 13.31 1.10 -7.34
N VAL A 203 13.51 -0.20 -7.38
CA VAL A 203 14.11 -0.91 -8.51
C VAL A 203 13.15 -2.03 -8.91
N GLY A 204 12.44 -1.85 -10.01
CA GLY A 204 11.37 -2.75 -10.43
C GLY A 204 10.10 -1.99 -10.79
N VAL A 205 8.96 -2.54 -10.44
CA VAL A 205 7.63 -2.02 -10.78
C VAL A 205 6.79 -1.86 -9.52
N MET A 206 5.98 -0.78 -9.47
CA MET A 206 5.07 -0.48 -8.36
C MET A 206 3.77 0.10 -8.92
N GLY A 207 2.64 -0.30 -8.34
CA GLY A 207 1.35 0.38 -8.52
C GLY A 207 1.19 1.50 -7.50
N VAL A 208 0.76 2.68 -7.95
CA VAL A 208 0.43 3.82 -7.09
C VAL A 208 -1.05 4.13 -7.25
N GLU A 209 -1.80 3.96 -6.17
CA GLU A 209 -3.24 4.26 -6.13
C GLU A 209 -3.48 5.64 -5.50
N MET A 210 -4.41 6.39 -6.08
CA MET A 210 -4.71 7.76 -5.67
C MET A 210 -6.17 8.13 -5.95
N PHE A 211 -6.70 9.13 -5.28
CA PHE A 211 -8.05 9.66 -5.47
C PHE A 211 -8.09 11.18 -5.34
#